data_c725c4d47261627173bef495c790a64f
#
_entry.id   c725c4d47261627173bef495c790a64f
#
_cell.length_a   1.000
_cell.length_b   1.000
_cell.length_c   1.000
_cell.angle_alpha   90.00
_cell.angle_beta   90.00
_cell.angle_gamma   90.00
#
_symmetry.space_group_name_H-M   'P 1'
#
loop_
_entity.id
_entity.type
_entity.pdbx_description
1 polymer ?
#
loop_
_entity_poly.entity_id
_entity_poly.type
_entity_poly.pdbx_seq_one_letter_code
_entity_poly.pdbx_strand_id
1 'polypeptide(L)'
;MFKGNFIDNLPKIYGTYTGGFIVFIILMAIAEQAGMTAKTIGILFVAFTVCIYALIGYLSRTVQVDAYYVAGRQVPTVFNGMATAADWMSGASFVAMAGGIYFGGYTYMAFLVGWTGGYVLVSSLLAPYLRKFGCYTVPDFIGTRYGGNFARFCAVVVLTLASFTYVTAQINATGTI
;
A
#
# COMPACT_ATOMS: atom_id res chain seq x y z
N MET A 1 23.47 6.70 -7.61
CA MET A 1 23.51 7.36 -6.30
C MET A 1 23.75 6.37 -5.16
N PHE A 2 23.20 5.18 -5.19
CA PHE A 2 23.53 4.10 -4.26
C PHE A 2 24.35 3.03 -5.01
N LYS A 3 25.64 2.96 -4.75
CA LYS A 3 26.53 1.87 -5.23
C LYS A 3 26.41 0.71 -4.26
N GLY A 4 25.91 -0.44 -4.70
CA GLY A 4 25.75 -1.66 -3.89
C GLY A 4 24.36 -2.27 -4.05
N ASN A 5 24.14 -3.45 -3.47
CA ASN A 5 22.83 -4.09 -3.44
C ASN A 5 21.83 -3.21 -2.67
N PHE A 6 20.61 -3.13 -3.15
CA PHE A 6 19.52 -2.37 -2.52
C PHE A 6 19.38 -2.70 -1.02
N ILE A 7 19.54 -3.96 -0.67
CA ILE A 7 19.43 -4.48 0.71
C ILE A 7 20.45 -3.85 1.64
N ASP A 8 21.71 -3.65 1.18
CA ASP A 8 22.79 -3.08 2.00
C ASP A 8 22.58 -1.58 2.29
N ASN A 9 21.80 -0.92 1.44
CA ASN A 9 21.47 0.49 1.57
C ASN A 9 20.15 0.76 2.31
N LEU A 10 19.37 -0.26 2.61
CA LEU A 10 18.07 -0.15 3.29
C LEU A 10 18.12 0.65 4.60
N PRO A 11 19.05 0.39 5.54
CA PRO A 11 19.12 1.16 6.79
C PRO A 11 19.39 2.65 6.55
N LYS A 12 20.19 2.98 5.53
CA LYS A 12 20.45 4.37 5.15
C LYS A 12 19.24 5.04 4.53
N ILE A 13 18.52 4.32 3.66
CA ILE A 13 17.31 4.83 3.02
C ILE A 13 16.23 5.11 4.07
N TYR A 14 15.99 4.16 4.96
CA TYR A 14 15.01 4.33 6.05
C TYR A 14 15.44 5.43 7.01
N GLY A 15 16.72 5.46 7.42
CA GLY A 15 17.23 6.50 8.29
C GLY A 15 17.11 7.91 7.70
N THR A 16 17.42 8.06 6.42
CA THR A 16 17.28 9.34 5.70
C THR A 16 15.83 9.75 5.57
N TYR A 17 14.94 8.81 5.20
CA TYR A 17 13.51 9.08 5.09
C TYR A 17 12.90 9.46 6.44
N THR A 18 13.11 8.64 7.47
CA THR A 18 12.57 8.87 8.82
C THR A 18 13.12 10.16 9.42
N GLY A 19 14.43 10.38 9.31
CA GLY A 19 15.06 11.62 9.78
C GLY A 19 14.54 12.86 9.07
N GLY A 20 14.43 12.82 7.75
CA GLY A 20 13.86 13.90 6.96
C GLY A 20 12.39 14.18 7.33
N PHE A 21 11.61 13.15 7.57
CA PHE A 21 10.20 13.28 7.98
C PHE A 21 10.07 13.88 9.39
N ILE A 22 10.90 13.45 10.34
CA ILE A 22 10.93 14.03 11.70
C ILE A 22 11.31 15.52 11.64
N VAL A 23 12.35 15.86 10.88
CA VAL A 23 12.76 17.27 10.70
C VAL A 23 11.61 18.08 10.09
N PHE A 24 10.92 17.55 9.11
CA PHE A 24 9.75 18.21 8.51
C PHE A 24 8.64 18.44 9.54
N ILE A 25 8.30 17.46 10.39
CA ILE A 25 7.30 17.61 11.47
C ILE A 25 7.71 18.73 12.44
N ILE A 26 8.97 18.75 12.86
CA ILE A 26 9.50 19.76 13.77
C ILE A 26 9.38 21.15 13.12
N LEU A 27 9.74 21.29 11.86
CA LEU A 27 9.62 22.56 11.13
C LEU A 27 8.15 23.02 11.03
N MET A 28 7.21 22.11 10.80
CA MET A 28 5.79 22.45 10.76
C MET A 28 5.26 22.84 12.14
N ALA A 29 5.71 22.19 13.22
CA ALA A 29 5.34 22.58 14.58
C ALA A 29 5.88 23.99 14.95
N ILE A 30 7.08 24.31 14.53
CA ILE A 30 7.64 25.68 14.71
C ILE A 30 6.86 26.70 13.88
N ALA A 31 6.49 26.36 12.64
CA ALA A 31 5.72 27.23 11.77
C ALA A 31 4.30 27.49 12.32
N GLU A 32 3.68 26.50 12.94
CA GLU A 32 2.39 26.66 13.66
C GLU A 32 2.51 27.66 14.81
N GLN A 33 3.56 27.53 15.62
CA GLN A 33 3.82 28.48 16.72
C GLN A 33 4.16 29.90 16.21
N ALA A 34 4.73 30.00 15.01
CA ALA A 34 4.98 31.28 14.34
C ALA A 34 3.72 31.92 13.72
N GLY A 35 2.54 31.29 13.85
CA GLY A 35 1.27 31.82 13.40
C GLY A 35 0.82 31.36 12.02
N MET A 36 1.43 30.31 11.47
CA MET A 36 0.98 29.71 10.20
C MET A 36 -0.40 29.06 10.38
N THR A 37 -1.29 29.26 9.40
CA THR A 37 -2.65 28.70 9.49
C THR A 37 -2.64 27.17 9.33
N ALA A 38 -3.52 26.47 10.05
CA ALA A 38 -3.67 25.00 9.95
C ALA A 38 -3.90 24.53 8.51
N LYS A 39 -4.65 25.33 7.72
CA LYS A 39 -4.88 25.04 6.29
C LYS A 39 -3.59 25.01 5.48
N THR A 40 -2.70 25.99 5.71
CA THR A 40 -1.40 26.05 5.01
C THR A 40 -0.51 24.89 5.42
N ILE A 41 -0.48 24.55 6.70
CA ILE A 41 0.26 23.38 7.21
C ILE A 41 -0.25 22.10 6.57
N GLY A 42 -1.57 21.88 6.49
CA GLY A 42 -2.17 20.74 5.82
C GLY A 42 -1.77 20.63 4.34
N ILE A 43 -1.79 21.74 3.60
CA ILE A 43 -1.36 21.77 2.19
C ILE A 43 0.12 21.39 2.08
N LEU A 44 0.98 21.88 2.97
CA LEU A 44 2.41 21.55 2.97
C LEU A 44 2.65 20.09 3.28
N PHE A 45 1.90 19.47 4.21
CA PHE A 45 1.99 18.03 4.47
C PHE A 45 1.61 17.20 3.23
N VAL A 46 0.51 17.54 2.58
CA VAL A 46 0.07 16.85 1.35
C VAL A 46 1.11 17.01 0.25
N ALA A 47 1.56 18.25 -0.01
CA ALA A 47 2.56 18.52 -1.04
C ALA A 47 3.88 17.79 -0.77
N PHE A 48 4.38 17.81 0.45
CA PHE A 48 5.59 17.10 0.87
C PHE A 48 5.47 15.59 0.63
N THR A 49 4.36 14.99 1.06
CA THR A 49 4.10 13.56 0.91
C THR A 49 4.02 13.16 -0.56
N VAL A 50 3.28 13.91 -1.38
CA VAL A 50 3.16 13.68 -2.82
C VAL A 50 4.52 13.81 -3.51
N CYS A 51 5.31 14.84 -3.18
CA CYS A 51 6.65 15.03 -3.75
C CYS A 51 7.59 13.86 -3.40
N ILE A 52 7.57 13.38 -2.16
CA ILE A 52 8.38 12.22 -1.75
C ILE A 52 7.99 10.97 -2.53
N TYR A 53 6.69 10.66 -2.62
CA TYR A 53 6.23 9.49 -3.37
C TYR A 53 6.54 9.60 -4.86
N ALA A 54 6.37 10.76 -5.46
CA ALA A 54 6.75 11.01 -6.85
C ALA A 54 8.26 10.82 -7.06
N LEU A 55 9.09 11.30 -6.14
CA LEU A 55 10.54 11.12 -6.17
C LEU A 55 10.93 9.64 -6.05
N ILE A 56 10.35 8.91 -5.09
CA ILE A 56 10.58 7.47 -4.93
C ILE A 56 10.17 6.72 -6.20
N GLY A 57 8.99 7.00 -6.74
CA GLY A 57 8.52 6.38 -7.99
C GLY A 57 9.46 6.66 -9.17
N TYR A 58 9.95 7.89 -9.30
CA TYR A 58 10.90 8.26 -10.34
C TYR A 58 12.25 7.54 -10.19
N LEU A 59 12.78 7.45 -8.98
CA LEU A 59 14.04 6.77 -8.70
C LEU A 59 13.94 5.24 -8.85
N SER A 60 12.77 4.67 -8.55
CA SER A 60 12.51 3.23 -8.61
C SER A 60 12.01 2.74 -9.97
N ARG A 61 11.92 3.63 -10.97
CA ARG A 61 11.44 3.27 -12.31
C ARG A 61 12.30 2.16 -12.92
N THR A 62 11.65 1.17 -13.52
CA THR A 62 12.30 0.07 -14.22
C THR A 62 11.54 -0.28 -15.50
N VAL A 63 12.25 -0.80 -16.49
CA VAL A 63 11.67 -1.35 -17.73
C VAL A 63 11.59 -2.88 -17.70
N GLN A 64 12.13 -3.50 -16.66
CA GLN A 64 12.11 -4.96 -16.51
C GLN A 64 10.77 -5.40 -15.90
N VAL A 65 10.06 -6.28 -16.60
CA VAL A 65 8.74 -6.77 -16.18
C VAL A 65 8.78 -7.44 -14.80
N ASP A 66 9.75 -8.29 -14.55
CA ASP A 66 9.91 -9.01 -13.27
C ASP A 66 10.22 -8.04 -12.12
N ALA A 67 11.06 -7.05 -12.35
CA ALA A 67 11.35 -6.02 -11.34
C ALA A 67 10.13 -5.13 -11.07
N TYR A 68 9.32 -4.84 -12.09
CA TYR A 68 8.13 -4.02 -11.97
C TYR A 68 7.02 -4.69 -11.15
N TYR A 69 6.68 -5.95 -11.47
CA TYR A 69 5.56 -6.64 -10.83
C TYR A 69 5.90 -7.28 -9.48
N VAL A 70 7.11 -7.83 -9.34
CA VAL A 70 7.49 -8.64 -8.17
C VAL A 70 8.82 -8.24 -7.55
N ALA A 71 9.36 -7.06 -7.88
CA ALA A 71 10.65 -6.56 -7.39
C ALA A 71 11.79 -7.60 -7.53
N GLY A 72 11.80 -8.37 -8.64
CA GLY A 72 12.75 -9.46 -8.87
C GLY A 72 12.67 -10.59 -7.85
N ARG A 73 11.62 -10.65 -7.03
CA ARG A 73 11.44 -11.63 -5.93
C ARG A 73 12.55 -11.62 -4.88
N GLN A 74 13.21 -10.47 -4.70
CA GLN A 74 14.38 -10.33 -3.81
C GLN A 74 14.07 -9.53 -2.54
N VAL A 75 12.81 -9.12 -2.33
CA VAL A 75 12.41 -8.35 -1.15
C VAL A 75 12.51 -9.22 0.10
N PRO A 76 13.28 -8.80 1.14
CA PRO A 76 13.35 -9.53 2.40
C PRO A 76 11.97 -9.62 3.07
N THR A 77 11.72 -10.73 3.77
CA THR A 77 10.40 -11.06 4.36
C THR A 77 9.85 -9.96 5.25
N VAL A 78 10.70 -9.34 6.08
CA VAL A 78 10.29 -8.27 6.99
C VAL A 78 9.76 -7.06 6.21
N PHE A 79 10.47 -6.60 5.17
CA PHE A 79 10.04 -5.46 4.36
C PHE A 79 8.81 -5.78 3.51
N ASN A 80 8.68 -7.01 3.04
CA ASN A 80 7.47 -7.45 2.36
C ASN A 80 6.26 -7.45 3.30
N GLY A 81 6.44 -7.89 4.54
CA GLY A 81 5.42 -7.81 5.58
C GLY A 81 5.01 -6.36 5.89
N MET A 82 5.99 -5.45 6.02
CA MET A 82 5.74 -4.01 6.23
C MET A 82 4.98 -3.38 5.04
N ALA A 83 5.36 -3.72 3.82
CA ALA A 83 4.68 -3.24 2.61
C ALA A 83 3.23 -3.74 2.54
N THR A 84 3.00 -5.02 2.84
CA THR A 84 1.65 -5.60 2.91
C THR A 84 0.80 -4.94 4.00
N ALA A 85 1.38 -4.68 5.18
CA ALA A 85 0.70 -3.98 6.26
C ALA A 85 0.35 -2.53 5.87
N ALA A 86 1.27 -1.83 5.20
CA ALA A 86 1.03 -0.47 4.72
C ALA A 86 -0.06 -0.41 3.63
N ASP A 87 -0.09 -1.39 2.72
CA ASP A 87 -1.12 -1.52 1.70
C ASP A 87 -2.51 -1.80 2.30
N TRP A 88 -2.55 -2.53 3.40
CA TRP A 88 -3.78 -2.80 4.14
C TRP A 88 -4.33 -1.55 4.86
N MET A 89 -3.48 -0.62 5.29
CA MET A 89 -3.86 0.64 5.95
C MET A 89 -4.53 1.58 4.95
N SER A 90 -5.84 1.49 4.86
CA SER A 90 -6.67 2.32 3.98
C SER A 90 -7.61 3.21 4.77
N GLY A 91 -8.25 4.17 4.11
CA GLY A 91 -9.31 4.97 4.72
C GLY A 91 -10.46 4.11 5.26
N ALA A 92 -10.79 3.03 4.54
CA ALA A 92 -11.83 2.09 4.99
C ALA A 92 -11.40 1.31 6.24
N SER A 93 -10.16 0.79 6.29
CA SER A 93 -9.70 0.01 7.42
C SER A 93 -9.35 0.87 8.63
N PHE A 94 -8.76 2.04 8.42
CA PHE A 94 -8.30 2.88 9.52
C PHE A 94 -9.41 3.79 10.07
N VAL A 95 -10.14 4.47 9.18
CA VAL A 95 -11.18 5.44 9.60
C VAL A 95 -12.52 4.75 9.81
N ALA A 96 -13.03 4.05 8.79
CA ALA A 96 -14.38 3.49 8.86
C ALA A 96 -14.47 2.33 9.86
N MET A 97 -13.46 1.45 9.93
CA MET A 97 -13.47 0.36 10.90
C MET A 97 -13.24 0.87 12.33
N ALA A 98 -12.29 1.78 12.56
CA ALA A 98 -12.09 2.36 13.87
C ALA A 98 -13.36 3.07 14.37
N GLY A 99 -14.01 3.86 13.50
CA GLY A 99 -15.30 4.47 13.79
C GLY A 99 -16.40 3.44 14.05
N GLY A 100 -16.46 2.37 13.25
CA GLY A 100 -17.40 1.28 13.44
C GLY A 100 -17.25 0.58 14.79
N ILE A 101 -16.00 0.31 15.20
CA ILE A 101 -15.71 -0.27 16.52
C ILE A 101 -16.09 0.71 17.64
N TYR A 102 -15.81 2.00 17.46
CA TYR A 102 -16.16 3.03 18.43
C TYR A 102 -17.68 3.12 18.65
N PHE A 103 -18.47 3.12 17.59
CA PHE A 103 -19.93 3.25 17.68
C PHE A 103 -20.67 1.91 17.92
N GLY A 104 -20.20 0.83 17.33
CA GLY A 104 -20.87 -0.50 17.37
C GLY A 104 -20.26 -1.48 18.37
N GLY A 105 -19.16 -1.12 19.03
CA GLY A 105 -18.54 -1.91 20.07
C GLY A 105 -18.04 -3.27 19.59
N TYR A 106 -18.18 -4.26 20.47
CA TYR A 106 -17.59 -5.59 20.28
C TYR A 106 -18.06 -6.32 19.00
N THR A 107 -19.28 -6.04 18.54
CA THR A 107 -19.83 -6.67 17.32
C THR A 107 -18.98 -6.37 16.07
N TYR A 108 -18.39 -5.18 15.99
CA TYR A 108 -17.50 -4.82 14.88
C TYR A 108 -16.14 -5.50 14.93
N MET A 109 -15.74 -6.07 16.06
CA MET A 109 -14.53 -6.89 16.15
C MET A 109 -14.58 -8.14 15.26
N ALA A 110 -15.77 -8.62 14.92
CA ALA A 110 -15.94 -9.74 13.99
C ALA A 110 -15.33 -9.46 12.61
N PHE A 111 -15.41 -8.22 12.12
CA PHE A 111 -14.78 -7.82 10.85
C PHE A 111 -13.25 -7.89 10.94
N LEU A 112 -12.68 -7.40 12.04
CA LEU A 112 -11.22 -7.43 12.25
C LEU A 112 -10.69 -8.86 12.33
N VAL A 113 -11.36 -9.72 13.08
CA VAL A 113 -10.99 -11.14 13.20
C VAL A 113 -11.17 -11.86 11.86
N GLY A 114 -12.26 -11.60 11.14
CA GLY A 114 -12.53 -12.17 9.83
C GLY A 114 -11.45 -11.81 8.80
N TRP A 115 -11.03 -10.56 8.75
CA TRP A 115 -9.95 -10.13 7.85
C TRP A 115 -8.60 -10.74 8.21
N THR A 116 -8.25 -10.72 9.51
CA THR A 116 -7.00 -11.35 9.96
C THR A 116 -6.97 -12.83 9.63
N GLY A 117 -8.07 -13.55 9.89
CA GLY A 117 -8.23 -14.96 9.52
C GLY A 117 -8.12 -15.17 8.01
N GLY A 118 -8.73 -14.31 7.21
CA GLY A 118 -8.64 -14.33 5.74
C GLY A 118 -7.20 -14.19 5.25
N TYR A 119 -6.43 -13.25 5.78
CA TYR A 119 -5.00 -13.10 5.44
C TYR A 119 -4.17 -14.32 5.83
N VAL A 120 -4.41 -14.92 7.00
CA VAL A 120 -3.74 -16.15 7.42
C VAL A 120 -4.05 -17.31 6.47
N LEU A 121 -5.30 -17.46 6.07
CA LEU A 121 -5.70 -18.49 5.09
C LEU A 121 -5.05 -18.26 3.73
N VAL A 122 -5.06 -17.04 3.22
CA VAL A 122 -4.43 -16.70 1.94
C VAL A 122 -2.92 -16.95 1.99
N SER A 123 -2.25 -16.49 3.04
CA SER A 123 -0.80 -16.65 3.15
C SER A 123 -0.35 -18.09 3.30
N SER A 124 -1.14 -18.90 4.02
CA SER A 124 -0.79 -20.30 4.33
C SER A 124 -1.20 -21.26 3.24
N LEU A 125 -2.38 -21.07 2.64
CA LEU A 125 -2.98 -22.04 1.73
C LEU A 125 -2.88 -21.62 0.26
N LEU A 126 -3.06 -20.34 -0.05
CA LEU A 126 -3.17 -19.88 -1.43
C LEU A 126 -1.85 -19.34 -2.00
N ALA A 127 -1.15 -18.50 -1.24
CA ALA A 127 0.04 -17.83 -1.72
C ALA A 127 1.18 -18.78 -2.17
N PRO A 128 1.44 -19.94 -1.51
CA PRO A 128 2.45 -20.86 -1.97
C PRO A 128 2.15 -21.48 -3.34
N TYR A 129 0.86 -21.74 -3.63
CA TYR A 129 0.44 -22.27 -4.92
C TYR A 129 0.53 -21.23 -6.03
N LEU A 130 0.05 -19.99 -5.76
CA LEU A 130 0.15 -18.89 -6.71
C LEU A 130 1.61 -18.57 -7.05
N ARG A 131 2.49 -18.59 -6.05
CA ARG A 131 3.92 -18.38 -6.26
C ARG A 131 4.56 -19.48 -7.13
N LYS A 132 4.20 -20.74 -6.94
CA LYS A 132 4.67 -21.84 -7.79
C LYS A 132 4.15 -21.74 -9.22
N PHE A 133 2.94 -21.24 -9.40
CA PHE A 133 2.35 -21.05 -10.71
C PHE A 133 3.07 -19.98 -11.53
N GLY A 134 3.65 -18.98 -10.90
CA GLY A 134 4.57 -18.02 -11.49
C GLY A 134 3.92 -16.87 -12.26
N CYS A 135 2.60 -16.73 -12.29
CA CYS A 135 1.92 -15.60 -12.89
C CYS A 135 2.09 -14.31 -12.07
N TYR A 136 2.09 -13.16 -12.73
CA TYR A 136 2.23 -11.85 -12.09
C TYR A 136 0.88 -11.26 -11.64
N THR A 137 -0.19 -11.61 -12.33
CA THR A 137 -1.52 -11.02 -12.07
C THR A 137 -2.60 -12.08 -11.92
N VAL A 138 -3.69 -11.74 -11.21
CA VAL A 138 -4.86 -12.62 -11.06
C VAL A 138 -5.49 -12.98 -12.42
N PRO A 139 -5.69 -12.04 -13.36
CA PRO A 139 -6.20 -12.37 -14.70
C PRO A 139 -5.30 -13.35 -15.47
N ASP A 140 -3.98 -13.24 -15.34
CA ASP A 140 -3.06 -14.18 -15.96
C ASP A 140 -3.19 -15.58 -15.36
N PHE A 141 -3.29 -15.67 -14.04
CA PHE A 141 -3.53 -16.93 -13.36
C PHE A 141 -4.83 -17.60 -13.84
N ILE A 142 -5.93 -16.84 -13.87
CA ILE A 142 -7.25 -17.34 -14.30
C ILE A 142 -7.19 -17.76 -15.77
N GLY A 143 -6.61 -16.94 -16.64
CA GLY A 143 -6.49 -17.24 -18.06
C GLY A 143 -5.67 -18.50 -18.35
N THR A 144 -4.59 -18.71 -17.58
CA THR A 144 -3.72 -19.89 -17.71
C THR A 144 -4.36 -21.13 -17.10
N ARG A 145 -5.05 -20.99 -15.96
CA ARG A 145 -5.65 -22.11 -15.23
C ARG A 145 -6.90 -22.69 -15.93
N TYR A 146 -7.78 -21.81 -16.41
CA TYR A 146 -9.06 -22.20 -17.00
C TYR A 146 -9.06 -22.22 -18.53
N GLY A 147 -7.98 -21.74 -19.13
CA GLY A 147 -7.81 -21.71 -20.58
C GLY A 147 -8.60 -20.60 -21.28
N GLY A 148 -7.86 -19.84 -22.10
CA GLY A 148 -8.45 -18.92 -23.06
C GLY A 148 -8.54 -17.45 -22.63
N ASN A 149 -8.67 -16.63 -23.67
CA ASN A 149 -8.74 -15.17 -23.53
C ASN A 149 -10.05 -14.70 -22.90
N PHE A 150 -11.12 -15.50 -23.00
CA PHE A 150 -12.42 -15.14 -22.43
C PHE A 150 -12.38 -15.13 -20.90
N ALA A 151 -11.81 -16.18 -20.27
CA ALA A 151 -11.67 -16.23 -18.82
C ALA A 151 -10.79 -15.08 -18.30
N ARG A 152 -9.69 -14.77 -19.01
CA ARG A 152 -8.84 -13.61 -18.71
C ARG A 152 -9.61 -12.30 -18.83
N PHE A 153 -10.38 -12.10 -19.89
CA PHE A 153 -11.20 -10.90 -20.09
C PHE A 153 -12.22 -10.71 -18.95
N CYS A 154 -12.96 -11.76 -18.59
CA CYS A 154 -13.88 -11.70 -17.46
C CYS A 154 -13.19 -11.33 -16.16
N ALA A 155 -12.02 -11.90 -15.88
CA ALA A 155 -11.23 -11.58 -14.71
C ALA A 155 -10.77 -10.11 -14.68
N VAL A 156 -10.36 -9.55 -15.83
CA VAL A 156 -9.99 -8.13 -15.96
C VAL A 156 -11.20 -7.23 -15.67
N VAL A 157 -12.36 -7.53 -16.24
CA VAL A 157 -13.58 -6.73 -16.01
C VAL A 157 -13.96 -6.72 -14.54
N VAL A 158 -14.01 -7.89 -13.90
CA VAL A 158 -14.34 -8.00 -12.46
C VAL A 158 -13.33 -7.25 -11.61
N LEU A 159 -12.04 -7.41 -11.89
CA LEU A 159 -10.97 -6.73 -11.13
C LEU A 159 -11.04 -5.21 -11.29
N THR A 160 -11.34 -4.73 -12.51
CA THR A 160 -11.50 -3.29 -12.78
C THR A 160 -12.69 -2.71 -12.01
N LEU A 161 -13.84 -3.39 -12.00
CA LEU A 161 -15.01 -2.95 -11.23
C LEU A 161 -14.74 -2.94 -9.72
N ALA A 162 -14.08 -3.99 -9.19
CA ALA A 162 -13.69 -4.05 -7.80
C ALA A 162 -12.71 -2.93 -7.42
N SER A 163 -11.71 -2.67 -8.27
CA SER A 163 -10.74 -1.59 -8.07
C SER A 163 -11.40 -0.21 -8.12
N PHE A 164 -12.34 0.01 -9.03
CA PHE A 164 -13.09 1.25 -9.12
C PHE A 164 -13.89 1.53 -7.85
N THR A 165 -14.60 0.51 -7.33
CA THR A 165 -15.33 0.61 -6.06
C THR A 165 -14.40 0.94 -4.90
N TYR A 166 -13.24 0.27 -4.84
CA TYR A 166 -12.23 0.53 -3.83
C TYR A 166 -11.71 1.96 -3.87
N VAL A 167 -11.32 2.46 -5.05
CA VAL A 167 -10.82 3.83 -5.23
C VAL A 167 -11.87 4.87 -4.83
N THR A 168 -13.14 4.65 -5.19
CA THR A 168 -14.25 5.54 -4.80
C THR A 168 -14.37 5.65 -3.28
N ALA A 169 -14.29 4.52 -2.57
CA ALA A 169 -14.30 4.50 -1.12
C ALA A 169 -13.09 5.25 -0.50
N GLN A 170 -11.90 5.10 -1.10
CA GLN A 170 -10.70 5.79 -0.62
C GLN A 170 -10.77 7.31 -0.82
N ILE A 171 -11.26 7.77 -1.98
CA ILE A 171 -11.43 9.20 -2.24
C ILE A 171 -12.43 9.81 -1.27
N ASN A 172 -13.55 9.12 -1.01
CA ASN A 172 -14.54 9.59 -0.06
C ASN A 172 -13.98 9.66 1.37
N ALA A 173 -13.26 8.63 1.81
CA ALA A 173 -12.62 8.62 3.13
C ALA A 173 -11.59 9.74 3.28
N THR A 174 -10.75 9.98 2.26
CA THR A 174 -9.74 11.04 2.27
C THR A 174 -10.38 12.43 2.28
N GLY A 175 -11.52 12.60 1.62
CA GLY A 175 -12.26 13.87 1.62
C GLY A 175 -12.98 14.18 2.95
N THR A 176 -13.11 13.19 3.83
CA THR A 176 -13.76 13.34 5.15
C THR A 176 -12.76 13.68 6.26
N ILE A 177 -11.48 13.39 6.07
CA ILE A 177 -10.38 13.70 6.98
C ILE A 177 -9.88 15.13 6.75
#